data_6e7492e92054f44c470ec747e413bbad
#
_entry.id   6e7492e92054f44c470ec747e413bbad
#
_cell.length_a   1.000
_cell.length_b   1.000
_cell.length_c   1.000
_cell.angle_alpha   90.00
_cell.angle_beta   90.00
_cell.angle_gamma   90.00
#
_symmetry.space_group_name_H-M   'P 1'
#
loop_
_entity.id
_entity.type
_entity.pdbx_description
1 polymer ?
#
loop_
_entity_poly.entity_id
_entity_poly.type
_entity_poly.pdbx_seq_one_letter_code
_entity_poly.pdbx_strand_id
1 'polypeptide(L)'
;ELLRAITIAAMVLAVSAPAMQRLYSSSQYHGAVNDVVNLLSTARHSAIRSGGYKDVLITPKAREIALGESLKTLPDTIQIEVLGSRELNRDGGGVIRFYPDGGSSGGYVNLAHENGVAVQVQVDWLLGRVSLCKENCATL
;
A
#
# COMPACT_ATOMS: atom_id res chain seq x y z
N GLU A 1 -15.99 -37.06 -32.62
CA GLU A 1 -16.75 -36.60 -31.44
C GLU A 1 -15.85 -36.24 -30.27
N LEU A 2 -14.82 -37.03 -29.96
CA LEU A 2 -13.80 -36.70 -28.97
C LEU A 2 -13.02 -35.41 -29.31
N LEU A 3 -12.70 -35.22 -30.58
CA LEU A 3 -12.02 -34.02 -31.06
C LEU A 3 -12.84 -32.76 -30.86
N ARG A 4 -14.15 -32.81 -31.04
CA ARG A 4 -15.06 -31.70 -30.79
C ARG A 4 -15.15 -31.33 -29.33
N ALA A 5 -15.23 -32.34 -28.45
CA ALA A 5 -15.26 -32.12 -27.00
C ALA A 5 -13.95 -31.50 -26.50
N ILE A 6 -12.80 -31.94 -27.00
CA ILE A 6 -11.49 -31.37 -26.64
C ILE A 6 -11.36 -29.93 -27.13
N THR A 7 -11.85 -29.62 -28.31
CA THR A 7 -11.82 -28.26 -28.88
C THR A 7 -12.66 -27.30 -28.05
N ILE A 8 -13.85 -27.70 -27.63
CA ILE A 8 -14.72 -26.88 -26.78
C ILE A 8 -14.09 -26.66 -25.41
N ALA A 9 -13.52 -27.71 -24.80
CA ALA A 9 -12.82 -27.61 -23.51
C ALA A 9 -11.61 -26.65 -23.59
N ALA A 10 -10.84 -26.72 -24.67
CA ALA A 10 -9.71 -25.82 -24.91
C ALA A 10 -10.14 -24.35 -25.07
N MET A 11 -11.26 -24.09 -25.75
CA MET A 11 -11.82 -22.74 -25.89
C MET A 11 -12.28 -22.19 -24.53
N VAL A 12 -12.94 -22.97 -23.71
CA VAL A 12 -13.38 -22.56 -22.39
C VAL A 12 -12.20 -22.23 -21.48
N LEU A 13 -11.16 -23.06 -21.50
CA LEU A 13 -9.93 -22.82 -20.72
C LEU A 13 -9.21 -21.54 -21.19
N ALA A 14 -9.15 -21.30 -22.51
CA ALA A 14 -8.48 -20.14 -23.06
C ALA A 14 -9.14 -18.82 -22.66
N VAL A 15 -10.46 -18.79 -22.49
CA VAL A 15 -11.21 -17.61 -22.04
C VAL A 15 -11.13 -17.42 -20.52
N SER A 16 -11.06 -18.50 -19.77
CA SER A 16 -11.06 -18.47 -18.29
C SER A 16 -9.74 -17.97 -17.70
N ALA A 17 -8.60 -18.32 -18.31
CA ALA A 17 -7.28 -17.98 -17.80
C ALA A 17 -7.02 -16.46 -17.63
N PRO A 18 -7.31 -15.59 -18.62
CA PRO A 18 -7.07 -14.15 -18.45
C PRO A 18 -8.00 -13.51 -17.41
N ALA A 19 -9.22 -14.01 -17.25
CA ALA A 19 -10.16 -13.52 -16.23
C ALA A 19 -9.65 -13.83 -14.81
N MET A 20 -9.09 -15.01 -14.60
CA MET A 20 -8.48 -15.39 -13.32
C MET A 20 -7.28 -14.53 -12.97
N GLN A 21 -6.43 -14.21 -13.94
CA GLN A 21 -5.27 -13.34 -13.72
C GLN A 21 -5.67 -11.93 -13.30
N ARG A 22 -6.71 -11.37 -13.90
CA ARG A 22 -7.22 -10.04 -13.53
C ARG A 22 -7.77 -10.01 -12.11
N LEU A 23 -8.52 -11.04 -11.72
CA LEU A 23 -9.05 -11.18 -10.35
C LEU A 23 -7.93 -11.30 -9.33
N TYR A 24 -6.91 -12.11 -9.62
CA TYR A 24 -5.77 -12.29 -8.75
C TYR A 24 -4.97 -10.98 -8.56
N SER A 25 -4.70 -10.26 -9.64
CA SER A 25 -4.01 -8.98 -9.63
C SER A 25 -4.78 -7.92 -8.83
N SER A 26 -6.10 -7.83 -9.01
CA SER A 26 -6.97 -6.93 -8.25
C SER A 26 -6.97 -7.28 -6.76
N SER A 27 -7.03 -8.57 -6.42
CA SER A 27 -6.97 -9.03 -5.04
C SER A 27 -5.63 -8.69 -4.38
N GLN A 28 -4.52 -8.85 -5.09
CA GLN A 28 -3.19 -8.46 -4.61
C GLN A 28 -3.10 -6.96 -4.34
N TYR A 29 -3.66 -6.14 -5.21
CA TYR A 29 -3.67 -4.69 -5.06
C TYR A 29 -4.43 -4.26 -3.80
N HIS A 30 -5.65 -4.78 -3.60
CA HIS A 30 -6.42 -4.50 -2.40
C HIS A 30 -5.74 -4.99 -1.12
N GLY A 31 -5.11 -6.16 -1.17
CA GLY A 31 -4.31 -6.68 -0.08
C GLY A 31 -3.12 -5.78 0.28
N ALA A 32 -2.42 -5.29 -0.73
CA ALA A 32 -1.30 -4.37 -0.55
C ALA A 32 -1.73 -3.03 0.08
N VAL A 33 -2.84 -2.45 -0.38
CA VAL A 33 -3.41 -1.23 0.20
C VAL A 33 -3.78 -1.45 1.67
N ASN A 34 -4.44 -2.55 1.97
CA ASN A 34 -4.79 -2.91 3.35
C ASN A 34 -3.56 -3.11 4.23
N ASP A 35 -2.51 -3.74 3.72
CA ASP A 35 -1.24 -3.92 4.45
C ASP A 35 -0.61 -2.57 4.81
N VAL A 36 -0.61 -1.61 3.88
CA VAL A 36 -0.09 -0.26 4.12
C VAL A 36 -0.91 0.44 5.21
N VAL A 37 -2.23 0.43 5.09
CA VAL A 37 -3.14 1.05 6.07
C VAL A 37 -2.97 0.40 7.45
N ASN A 38 -2.90 -0.91 7.51
CA ASN A 38 -2.74 -1.66 8.76
C ASN A 38 -1.39 -1.36 9.41
N LEU A 39 -0.32 -1.29 8.63
CA LEU A 39 1.01 -0.99 9.15
C LEU A 39 1.10 0.43 9.73
N LEU A 40 0.53 1.41 9.03
CA LEU A 40 0.46 2.79 9.50
C LEU A 40 -0.39 2.90 10.77
N SER A 41 -1.54 2.24 10.81
CA SER A 41 -2.41 2.22 11.99
C SER A 41 -1.74 1.53 13.18
N THR A 42 -1.03 0.43 12.94
CA THR A 42 -0.26 -0.29 13.96
C THR A 42 0.85 0.59 14.52
N ALA A 43 1.54 1.35 13.67
CA ALA A 43 2.58 2.28 14.11
C ALA A 43 2.01 3.35 15.04
N ARG A 44 0.84 3.91 14.70
CA ARG A 44 0.14 4.88 15.55
C ARG A 44 -0.21 4.29 16.91
N HIS A 45 -0.87 3.13 16.95
CA HIS A 45 -1.23 2.46 18.20
C HIS A 45 -0.01 2.09 19.03
N SER A 46 1.05 1.64 18.39
CA SER A 46 2.31 1.30 19.06
C SER A 46 2.98 2.53 19.68
N ALA A 47 2.97 3.67 18.99
CA ALA A 47 3.48 4.93 19.52
C ALA A 47 2.71 5.38 20.77
N ILE A 48 1.39 5.35 20.73
CA ILE A 48 0.53 5.71 21.86
C ILE A 48 0.76 4.77 23.05
N ARG A 49 0.84 3.47 22.78
CA ARG A 49 1.00 2.45 23.83
C ARG A 49 2.36 2.48 24.48
N SER A 50 3.43 2.65 23.71
CA SER A 50 4.80 2.62 24.20
C SER A 50 5.26 3.94 24.84
N GLY A 51 4.54 5.03 24.58
CA GLY A 51 4.93 6.37 25.02
C GLY A 51 6.13 6.95 24.26
N GLY A 52 6.51 6.36 23.13
CA GLY A 52 7.61 6.80 22.27
C GLY A 52 7.17 6.91 20.80
N TYR A 53 7.91 7.68 20.02
CA TYR A 53 7.61 7.79 18.59
C TYR A 53 7.92 6.48 17.84
N LYS A 54 7.20 6.26 16.73
CA LYS A 54 7.42 5.15 15.79
C LYS A 54 7.54 5.68 14.38
N ASP A 55 8.55 5.22 13.67
CA ASP A 55 8.82 5.60 12.28
C ASP A 55 8.40 4.47 11.35
N VAL A 56 7.63 4.83 10.32
CA VAL A 56 7.34 3.96 9.18
C VAL A 56 8.20 4.43 8.02
N LEU A 57 9.13 3.59 7.60
CA LEU A 57 10.01 3.85 6.45
C LEU A 57 9.40 3.23 5.20
N ILE A 58 9.20 4.04 4.17
CA ILE A 58 8.66 3.62 2.89
C ILE A 58 9.73 3.82 1.84
N THR A 59 10.18 2.73 1.23
CA THR A 59 11.22 2.73 0.20
C THR A 59 10.61 2.40 -1.16
N PRO A 60 10.30 3.41 -1.98
CA PRO A 60 9.59 3.20 -3.26
C PRO A 60 10.34 2.29 -4.24
N LYS A 61 11.67 2.43 -4.33
CA LYS A 61 12.50 1.64 -5.24
C LYS A 61 12.48 0.15 -4.93
N ALA A 62 12.50 -0.19 -3.65
CA ALA A 62 12.45 -1.57 -3.18
C ALA A 62 11.01 -2.08 -3.00
N ARG A 63 10.01 -1.22 -3.11
CA ARG A 63 8.60 -1.51 -2.82
C ARG A 63 8.40 -2.08 -1.42
N GLU A 64 9.10 -1.53 -0.47
CA GLU A 64 9.11 -2.00 0.91
C GLU A 64 8.55 -0.95 1.86
N ILE A 65 7.85 -1.42 2.88
CA ILE A 65 7.37 -0.62 4.00
C ILE A 65 7.81 -1.29 5.28
N ALA A 66 8.51 -0.57 6.12
CA ALA A 66 9.08 -1.09 7.35
C ALA A 66 8.60 -0.33 8.58
N LEU A 67 8.23 -1.06 9.61
CA LEU A 67 7.97 -0.54 10.95
C LEU A 67 8.84 -1.35 11.94
N GLY A 68 9.97 -0.77 12.37
CA GLY A 68 10.95 -1.49 13.19
C GLY A 68 11.49 -2.71 12.45
N GLU A 69 11.28 -3.90 13.02
CA GLU A 69 11.67 -5.18 12.41
C GLU A 69 10.64 -5.75 11.45
N SER A 70 9.43 -5.21 11.45
CA SER A 70 8.36 -5.64 10.54
C SER A 70 8.58 -5.04 9.15
N LEU A 71 8.81 -5.90 8.17
CA LEU A 71 9.02 -5.52 6.78
C LEU A 71 7.92 -6.13 5.90
N LYS A 72 7.29 -5.30 5.08
CA LYS A 72 6.33 -5.73 4.07
C LYS A 72 6.83 -5.33 2.69
N THR A 73 6.86 -6.29 1.78
CA THR A 73 7.21 -6.07 0.38
C THR A 73 5.94 -6.10 -0.47
N LEU A 74 5.74 -5.09 -1.28
CA LEU A 74 4.57 -4.98 -2.16
C LEU A 74 4.84 -5.65 -3.51
N PRO A 75 3.78 -6.11 -4.21
CA PRO A 75 3.92 -6.72 -5.54
C PRO A 75 4.56 -5.79 -6.58
N ASP A 76 5.22 -6.37 -7.58
CA ASP A 76 5.88 -5.64 -8.66
C ASP A 76 4.92 -4.82 -9.54
N THR A 77 3.64 -5.18 -9.54
CA THR A 77 2.57 -4.49 -10.28
C THR A 77 2.15 -3.16 -9.66
N ILE A 78 2.66 -2.83 -8.47
CA ILE A 78 2.30 -1.63 -7.73
C ILE A 78 3.48 -0.66 -7.72
N GLN A 79 3.21 0.58 -8.13
CA GLN A 79 4.14 1.69 -7.98
C GLN A 79 3.80 2.47 -6.72
N ILE A 80 4.83 2.86 -6.00
CA ILE A 80 4.72 3.57 -4.73
C ILE A 80 5.34 4.94 -4.89
N GLU A 81 4.62 5.96 -4.45
CA GLU A 81 5.17 7.29 -4.20
C GLU A 81 4.88 7.66 -2.76
N VAL A 82 5.82 8.31 -2.12
CA VAL A 82 5.68 8.75 -0.72
C VAL A 82 6.04 10.21 -0.60
N LEU A 83 5.21 10.96 0.11
CA LEU A 83 5.53 12.29 0.58
C LEU A 83 5.52 12.27 2.11
N GLY A 84 6.68 12.45 2.71
CA GLY A 84 6.84 12.57 4.14
C GLY A 84 7.59 13.85 4.50
N SER A 85 7.90 14.01 5.77
CA SER A 85 8.72 15.14 6.22
C SER A 85 10.15 15.01 5.69
N ARG A 86 10.65 16.05 5.04
CA ARG A 86 12.02 16.07 4.48
C ARG A 86 13.10 15.84 5.53
N GLU A 87 12.86 16.33 6.74
CA GLU A 87 13.79 16.20 7.86
C GLU A 87 13.92 14.76 8.37
N LEU A 88 12.90 13.94 8.16
CA LEU A 88 12.86 12.55 8.60
C LEU A 88 13.25 11.57 7.50
N ASN A 89 13.29 11.99 6.24
CA ASN A 89 13.58 11.11 5.11
C ASN A 89 15.00 10.55 5.22
N ARG A 90 15.16 9.26 4.98
CA ARG A 90 16.44 8.55 5.03
C ARG A 90 16.47 7.37 4.07
N ASP A 91 17.66 6.94 3.72
CA ASP A 91 17.91 5.73 2.91
C ASP A 91 17.15 5.71 1.58
N GLY A 92 16.93 6.90 0.97
CA GLY A 92 16.19 7.05 -0.29
C GLY A 92 14.70 6.81 -0.16
N GLY A 93 14.18 6.73 1.05
CA GLY A 93 12.76 6.55 1.35
C GLY A 93 12.15 7.72 2.10
N GLY A 94 10.82 7.75 2.13
CA GLY A 94 10.05 8.67 2.95
C GLY A 94 9.75 8.07 4.32
N VAL A 95 9.74 8.89 5.34
CA VAL A 95 9.42 8.48 6.71
C VAL A 95 8.16 9.19 7.18
N ILE A 96 7.21 8.43 7.70
CA ILE A 96 6.05 8.93 8.43
C ILE A 96 6.24 8.56 9.90
N ARG A 97 6.34 9.58 10.75
CA ARG A 97 6.53 9.40 12.19
C ARG A 97 5.20 9.57 12.92
N PHE A 98 4.93 8.65 13.82
CA PHE A 98 3.80 8.74 14.76
C PHE A 98 4.30 9.05 16.16
N TYR A 99 3.65 9.99 16.82
CA TYR A 99 4.00 10.46 18.15
C TYR A 99 3.10 9.82 19.23
N PRO A 100 3.57 9.76 20.49
CA PRO A 100 2.79 9.14 21.56
C PRO A 100 1.49 9.88 21.92
N ASP A 101 1.34 11.15 21.53
CA ASP A 101 0.10 11.92 21.68
C ASP A 101 -0.98 11.57 20.63
N GLY A 102 -0.67 10.69 19.69
CA GLY A 102 -1.54 10.28 18.61
C GLY A 102 -1.36 11.06 17.30
N GLY A 103 -0.61 12.16 17.33
CA GLY A 103 -0.27 12.93 16.13
C GLY A 103 0.77 12.24 15.26
N SER A 104 1.08 12.86 14.12
CA SER A 104 2.09 12.35 13.18
C SER A 104 2.84 13.49 12.50
N SER A 105 3.91 13.15 11.77
CA SER A 105 4.60 14.09 10.89
C SER A 105 3.76 14.45 9.65
N GLY A 106 2.66 13.74 9.42
CA GLY A 106 1.85 13.90 8.22
C GLY A 106 2.49 13.32 6.97
N GLY A 107 1.75 13.30 5.89
CA GLY A 107 2.20 12.85 4.61
C GLY A 107 1.20 11.93 3.92
N TYR A 108 1.62 11.38 2.77
CA TYR A 108 0.79 10.43 2.05
C TYR A 108 1.65 9.39 1.30
N VAL A 109 1.00 8.29 1.00
CA VAL A 109 1.55 7.21 0.17
C VAL A 109 0.60 6.97 -0.99
N ASN A 110 1.07 7.19 -2.22
CA ASN A 110 0.33 6.84 -3.43
C ASN A 110 0.67 5.41 -3.84
N LEU A 111 -0.36 4.62 -4.06
CA LEU A 111 -0.27 3.25 -4.55
C LEU A 111 -1.00 3.16 -5.88
N ALA A 112 -0.26 2.99 -6.95
CA ALA A 112 -0.79 2.89 -8.31
C ALA A 112 -0.59 1.49 -8.86
N HIS A 113 -1.65 0.91 -9.41
CA HIS A 113 -1.60 -0.37 -10.10
C HIS A 113 -1.34 -0.17 -11.60
N GLU A 114 -0.74 -1.15 -12.26
CA GLU A 114 -0.46 -1.14 -13.71
C GLU A 114 -1.70 -0.86 -14.57
N ASN A 115 -2.89 -1.24 -14.11
CA ASN A 115 -4.14 -1.01 -14.81
C ASN A 115 -4.66 0.43 -14.74
N GLY A 116 -3.93 1.33 -14.08
CA GLY A 116 -4.29 2.74 -13.93
C GLY A 116 -5.10 3.08 -12.68
N VAL A 117 -5.50 2.07 -11.88
CA VAL A 117 -6.14 2.32 -10.59
C VAL A 117 -5.11 2.82 -9.59
N ALA A 118 -5.42 3.91 -8.91
CA ALA A 118 -4.56 4.50 -7.89
C ALA A 118 -5.36 4.90 -6.66
N VAL A 119 -4.72 4.80 -5.50
CA VAL A 119 -5.26 5.24 -4.23
C VAL A 119 -4.18 5.98 -3.45
N GLN A 120 -4.57 7.01 -2.74
CA GLN A 120 -3.68 7.74 -1.84
C GLN A 120 -4.05 7.42 -0.39
N VAL A 121 -3.09 6.91 0.36
CA VAL A 121 -3.20 6.73 1.81
C VAL A 121 -2.67 8.00 2.46
N GLN A 122 -3.55 8.76 3.07
CA GLN A 122 -3.21 10.02 3.73
C GLN A 122 -3.08 9.82 5.23
N VAL A 123 -2.10 10.48 5.82
CA VAL A 123 -1.90 10.50 7.28
C VAL A 123 -1.98 11.94 7.75
N ASP A 124 -2.96 12.22 8.61
CA ASP A 124 -3.15 13.54 9.20
C ASP A 124 -2.07 13.81 10.25
N TRP A 125 -1.51 15.02 10.22
CA TRP A 125 -0.45 15.40 11.17
C TRP A 125 -0.99 15.64 12.59
N LEU A 126 -2.21 16.16 12.71
CA LEU A 126 -2.77 16.54 14.00
C LEU A 126 -3.29 15.35 14.81
N LEU A 127 -4.09 14.50 14.14
CA LEU A 127 -4.77 13.35 14.77
C LEU A 127 -4.10 12.02 14.46
N GLY A 128 -3.12 11.99 13.54
CA GLY A 128 -2.48 10.76 13.08
C GLY A 128 -3.44 9.81 12.37
N ARG A 129 -4.58 10.31 11.91
CA ARG A 129 -5.60 9.50 11.25
C ARG A 129 -5.11 9.04 9.89
N VAL A 130 -5.27 7.75 9.62
CA VAL A 130 -4.98 7.15 8.33
C VAL A 130 -6.28 7.05 7.54
N SER A 131 -6.32 7.65 6.35
CA SER A 131 -7.50 7.65 5.49
C SER A 131 -7.13 7.33 4.05
N LEU A 132 -8.10 6.78 3.31
CA LEU A 132 -7.96 6.48 1.88
C LEU A 132 -8.65 7.54 1.05
N CYS A 133 -7.98 8.01 0.00
CA CYS A 133 -8.53 8.92 -0.99
C CYS A 133 -8.34 8.33 -2.39
N LYS A 134 -9.40 8.23 -3.17
CA LYS A 134 -9.35 7.69 -4.54
C LYS A 134 -9.33 8.76 -5.61
N GLU A 135 -10.01 9.88 -5.38
CA GLU A 135 -10.15 10.99 -6.33
C GLU A 135 -10.11 12.32 -5.59
N ASN A 136 -9.58 13.35 -6.26
CA ASN A 136 -9.51 14.72 -5.72
C ASN A 136 -8.89 14.81 -4.33
N CYS A 137 -7.78 14.11 -4.15
CA CYS A 137 -7.08 14.08 -2.88
C CYS A 137 -6.50 15.45 -2.57
N ALA A 138 -6.86 16.01 -1.41
CA ALA A 138 -6.24 17.25 -0.95
C ALA A 138 -4.77 17.00 -0.65
N THR A 139 -3.91 17.84 -1.21
CA THR A 139 -2.51 17.90 -0.82
C THR A 139 -2.42 18.50 0.58
N LEU A 140 -1.96 17.74 1.50
CA LEU A 140 -1.73 18.18 2.87
C LEU A 140 -0.49 19.06 2.97
#